data_3d79fb72395cf8fe261b30dedb8d6a44
#
_entry.id   3d79fb72395cf8fe261b30dedb8d6a44
#
_cell.length_a   1.000
_cell.length_b   1.000
_cell.length_c   1.000
_cell.angle_alpha   90.00
_cell.angle_beta   90.00
_cell.angle_gamma   90.00
#
_symmetry.space_group_name_H-M   'P 1'
#
loop_
_entity.id
_entity.type
_entity.pdbx_description
1 polymer ?
#
loop_
_entity_poly.entity_id
_entity_poly.type
_entity_poly.pdbx_seq_one_letter_code
_entity_poly.pdbx_strand_id
1 'polypeptide(L)'
;MAGFVLDAKFNDVSLSEEFGIGLLSYTIQSASTRKTKGIDIPGRDGTYKVNSSYSSKQIELSVVVEAATPKEVHRKIRTFLTWLSQQDEPKVIFTDNPDVFVRADLDSSSDYYVTRGVDNAMTQMEITLYQYDPFQYDNGVISYSFECIPGKVYDILNEGMYVPYVIYLAGTESALTEYMATSIGHGSLDSNPIASNIVVEVNGIKQLYQGTVGIEDVLEINGRELTVTKNRDSVITDWQGDIQDMVYGKNTFSMSNMEGINLFATIEFYRRWL
;
A
#
# COMPACT_ATOMS: atom_id res chain seq x y z
N MET A 1 -10.56 -14.96 30.41
CA MET A 1 -9.54 -15.06 29.34
C MET A 1 -8.35 -14.23 29.78
N ALA A 2 -7.14 -14.79 29.83
CA ALA A 2 -5.95 -14.00 30.00
C ALA A 2 -5.85 -13.10 28.75
N GLY A 3 -5.81 -11.78 28.92
CA GLY A 3 -5.63 -10.87 27.81
C GLY A 3 -4.21 -11.07 27.27
N PHE A 4 -4.08 -11.36 26.00
CA PHE A 4 -2.78 -11.37 25.34
C PHE A 4 -2.26 -9.92 25.29
N VAL A 5 -1.00 -9.74 25.68
CA VAL A 5 -0.37 -8.41 25.71
C VAL A 5 0.05 -7.99 24.30
N LEU A 6 0.32 -8.96 23.43
CA LEU A 6 0.73 -8.76 22.04
C LEU A 6 -0.35 -9.31 21.11
N ASP A 7 -0.68 -8.56 20.06
CA ASP A 7 -1.64 -8.96 19.03
C ASP A 7 -1.18 -8.48 17.65
N ALA A 8 -1.76 -9.06 16.61
CA ALA A 8 -1.59 -8.62 15.24
C ALA A 8 -2.95 -8.41 14.58
N LYS A 9 -3.05 -7.37 13.75
CA LYS A 9 -4.22 -7.10 12.91
C LYS A 9 -3.88 -7.35 11.45
N PHE A 10 -4.75 -8.08 10.78
CA PHE A 10 -4.68 -8.35 9.35
C PHE A 10 -5.88 -7.68 8.67
N ASN A 11 -5.65 -6.65 7.84
CA ASN A 11 -6.71 -5.81 7.28
C ASN A 11 -7.70 -5.33 8.37
N ASP A 12 -7.15 -4.81 9.49
CA ASP A 12 -7.88 -4.35 10.68
C ASP A 12 -8.61 -5.43 11.50
N VAL A 13 -8.55 -6.72 11.09
CA VAL A 13 -9.10 -7.86 11.83
C VAL A 13 -8.08 -8.35 12.85
N SER A 14 -8.41 -8.30 14.13
CA SER A 14 -7.55 -8.74 15.25
C SER A 14 -7.45 -10.25 15.32
N LEU A 15 -6.24 -10.77 15.47
CA LEU A 15 -5.95 -12.19 15.62
C LEU A 15 -6.59 -12.76 16.91
N SER A 16 -6.49 -12.01 18.00
CA SER A 16 -6.98 -12.45 19.30
C SER A 16 -8.50 -12.30 19.45
N GLU A 17 -9.08 -11.19 18.98
CA GLU A 17 -10.51 -10.90 19.16
C GLU A 17 -11.37 -11.77 18.25
N GLU A 18 -11.01 -11.89 16.97
CA GLU A 18 -11.84 -12.59 15.98
C GLU A 18 -11.62 -14.12 16.02
N PHE A 19 -10.36 -14.56 16.10
CA PHE A 19 -10.03 -15.98 16.02
C PHE A 19 -9.73 -16.62 17.38
N GLY A 20 -9.56 -15.80 18.44
CA GLY A 20 -9.16 -16.27 19.77
C GLY A 20 -7.79 -16.95 19.74
N ILE A 21 -6.85 -16.42 18.94
CA ILE A 21 -5.47 -16.86 18.78
C ILE A 21 -4.58 -15.79 19.38
N GLY A 22 -3.70 -16.16 20.32
CA GLY A 22 -2.77 -15.23 20.95
C GLY A 22 -1.45 -15.19 20.21
N LEU A 23 -0.92 -14.00 19.97
CA LEU A 23 0.44 -13.79 19.49
C LEU A 23 1.40 -13.84 20.68
N LEU A 24 2.39 -14.72 20.65
CA LEU A 24 3.44 -14.83 21.68
C LEU A 24 4.64 -13.94 21.35
N SER A 25 5.09 -14.05 20.11
CA SER A 25 6.20 -13.26 19.57
C SER A 25 6.13 -13.19 18.06
N TYR A 26 6.84 -12.24 17.50
CA TYR A 26 7.08 -12.19 16.06
C TYR A 26 8.52 -11.78 15.77
N THR A 27 9.00 -12.15 14.60
CA THR A 27 10.32 -11.76 14.09
C THR A 27 10.16 -11.20 12.70
N ILE A 28 10.60 -9.97 12.48
CA ILE A 28 10.70 -9.33 11.16
C ILE A 28 12.17 -9.27 10.79
N GLN A 29 12.52 -9.76 9.61
CA GLN A 29 13.87 -9.62 9.11
C GLN A 29 14.23 -8.13 9.01
N SER A 30 15.22 -7.67 9.77
CA SER A 30 15.53 -6.23 9.94
C SER A 30 16.00 -5.55 8.66
N ALA A 31 16.70 -6.28 7.78
CA ALA A 31 17.20 -5.73 6.53
C ALA A 31 16.94 -6.68 5.36
N SER A 32 16.51 -6.12 4.26
CA SER A 32 16.38 -6.81 2.99
C SER A 32 17.73 -6.87 2.28
N THR A 33 18.07 -8.02 1.72
CA THR A 33 19.31 -8.16 0.93
C THR A 33 19.20 -7.37 -0.36
N ARG A 34 20.16 -6.49 -0.61
CA ARG A 34 20.24 -5.76 -1.88
C ARG A 34 20.79 -6.66 -2.96
N LYS A 35 19.97 -7.00 -3.95
CA LYS A 35 20.38 -7.71 -5.15
C LYS A 35 20.89 -6.69 -6.18
N THR A 36 22.14 -6.83 -6.60
CA THR A 36 22.73 -5.97 -7.61
C THR A 36 23.03 -6.78 -8.86
N LYS A 37 22.54 -6.32 -10.01
CA LYS A 37 22.85 -6.88 -11.33
C LYS A 37 23.95 -6.05 -11.96
N GLY A 38 25.06 -6.70 -12.31
CA GLY A 38 26.16 -6.09 -13.01
C GLY A 38 26.44 -6.76 -14.36
N ILE A 39 27.12 -6.06 -15.25
CA ILE A 39 27.58 -6.55 -16.55
C ILE A 39 29.08 -6.24 -16.64
N ASP A 40 29.88 -7.24 -16.99
CA ASP A 40 31.28 -7.06 -17.31
C ASP A 40 31.41 -6.64 -18.78
N ILE A 41 32.07 -5.50 -19.01
CA ILE A 41 32.26 -4.97 -20.36
C ILE A 41 33.67 -5.36 -20.79
N PRO A 42 33.87 -6.10 -21.91
CA PRO A 42 35.19 -6.48 -22.39
C PRO A 42 36.11 -5.25 -22.60
N GLY A 43 37.30 -5.30 -22.05
CA GLY A 43 38.26 -4.19 -22.13
C GLY A 43 38.09 -3.07 -21.12
N ARG A 44 37.21 -3.24 -20.13
CA ARG A 44 37.03 -2.31 -19.02
C ARG A 44 37.23 -3.03 -17.69
N ASP A 45 38.00 -2.42 -16.79
CA ASP A 45 38.16 -2.95 -15.43
C ASP A 45 36.91 -2.73 -14.61
N GLY A 46 36.49 -3.79 -13.85
CA GLY A 46 35.33 -3.77 -12.97
C GLY A 46 34.00 -4.04 -13.67
N THR A 47 32.97 -4.20 -12.87
CA THR A 47 31.61 -4.54 -13.28
C THR A 47 30.74 -3.28 -13.38
N TYR A 48 30.06 -3.08 -14.50
CA TYR A 48 29.07 -2.00 -14.63
C TYR A 48 27.76 -2.39 -13.94
N LYS A 49 27.36 -1.60 -12.95
CA LYS A 49 26.09 -1.81 -12.24
C LYS A 49 24.92 -1.37 -13.11
N VAL A 50 24.06 -2.32 -13.49
CA VAL A 50 22.87 -2.07 -14.33
C VAL A 50 21.67 -1.74 -13.47
N ASN A 51 21.40 -2.53 -12.41
CA ASN A 51 20.24 -2.39 -11.57
C ASN A 51 20.52 -2.88 -10.15
N SER A 52 19.74 -2.41 -9.20
CA SER A 52 19.69 -2.98 -7.84
C SER A 52 18.25 -2.95 -7.31
N SER A 53 17.84 -4.04 -6.72
CA SER A 53 16.55 -4.19 -6.05
C SER A 53 16.73 -4.77 -4.66
N TYR A 54 15.74 -4.65 -3.82
CA TYR A 54 15.71 -5.32 -2.53
C TYR A 54 15.00 -6.68 -2.68
N SER A 55 15.44 -7.68 -1.91
CA SER A 55 14.74 -8.97 -1.86
C SER A 55 13.54 -8.88 -0.93
N SER A 56 12.56 -9.74 -1.18
CA SER A 56 11.48 -10.05 -0.22
C SER A 56 12.01 -10.41 1.16
N LYS A 57 11.15 -10.31 2.17
CA LYS A 57 11.42 -10.66 3.58
C LYS A 57 10.46 -11.73 4.04
N GLN A 58 10.80 -12.36 5.18
CA GLN A 58 9.90 -13.24 5.91
C GLN A 58 9.58 -12.64 7.28
N ILE A 59 8.37 -12.93 7.74
CA ILE A 59 7.90 -12.59 9.07
C ILE A 59 7.46 -13.89 9.71
N GLU A 60 8.05 -14.21 10.85
CA GLU A 60 7.71 -15.42 11.62
C GLU A 60 6.86 -15.01 12.81
N LEU A 61 5.70 -15.64 12.97
CA LEU A 61 4.78 -15.42 14.07
C LEU A 61 4.74 -16.69 14.93
N SER A 62 5.01 -16.56 16.22
CA SER A 62 4.76 -17.63 17.18
C SER A 62 3.40 -17.38 17.83
N VAL A 63 2.45 -18.28 17.65
CA VAL A 63 1.08 -18.11 18.13
C VAL A 63 0.66 -19.25 19.06
N VAL A 64 -0.24 -18.95 19.98
CA VAL A 64 -0.88 -19.89 20.87
C VAL A 64 -2.38 -19.91 20.64
N VAL A 65 -2.94 -21.10 20.61
CA VAL A 65 -4.38 -21.31 20.49
C VAL A 65 -4.87 -22.10 21.70
N GLU A 66 -5.84 -21.53 22.40
CA GLU A 66 -6.46 -22.16 23.57
C GLU A 66 -7.98 -22.27 23.37
N ALA A 67 -8.56 -23.39 23.76
CA ALA A 67 -10.00 -23.61 23.75
C ALA A 67 -10.38 -24.66 24.79
N ALA A 68 -11.69 -24.85 25.05
CA ALA A 68 -12.18 -25.85 25.96
C ALA A 68 -11.91 -27.30 25.49
N THR A 69 -11.84 -27.50 24.18
CA THR A 69 -11.66 -28.85 23.61
C THR A 69 -10.64 -28.86 22.47
N PRO A 70 -9.94 -30.01 22.23
CA PRO A 70 -9.06 -30.17 21.09
C PRO A 70 -9.76 -29.88 19.74
N LYS A 71 -11.03 -30.26 19.60
CA LYS A 71 -11.82 -30.03 18.39
C LYS A 71 -11.97 -28.50 18.08
N GLU A 72 -12.14 -27.70 19.12
CA GLU A 72 -12.24 -26.27 18.99
C GLU A 72 -10.89 -25.62 18.63
N VAL A 73 -9.79 -26.12 19.19
CA VAL A 73 -8.43 -25.69 18.80
C VAL A 73 -8.22 -25.91 17.31
N HIS A 74 -8.48 -27.11 16.80
CA HIS A 74 -8.38 -27.43 15.37
C HIS A 74 -9.29 -26.56 14.52
N ARG A 75 -10.52 -26.27 15.00
CA ARG A 75 -11.46 -25.39 14.28
C ARG A 75 -10.93 -23.97 14.16
N LYS A 76 -10.44 -23.38 15.26
CA LYS A 76 -9.89 -22.02 15.28
C LYS A 76 -8.73 -21.89 14.29
N ILE A 77 -7.76 -22.79 14.34
CA ILE A 77 -6.60 -22.80 13.45
C ILE A 77 -7.05 -22.89 11.99
N ARG A 78 -7.93 -23.85 11.67
CA ARG A 78 -8.44 -24.02 10.30
C ARG A 78 -9.16 -22.77 9.80
N THR A 79 -10.04 -22.18 10.62
CA THR A 79 -10.80 -20.99 10.25
C THR A 79 -9.85 -19.83 9.95
N PHE A 80 -8.87 -19.60 10.82
CA PHE A 80 -7.89 -18.53 10.63
C PHE A 80 -7.02 -18.73 9.38
N LEU A 81 -6.39 -19.92 9.24
CA LEU A 81 -5.52 -20.18 8.09
C LEU A 81 -6.30 -20.14 6.76
N THR A 82 -7.55 -20.64 6.74
CA THR A 82 -8.40 -20.55 5.54
C THR A 82 -8.75 -19.08 5.23
N TRP A 83 -9.10 -18.31 6.24
CA TRP A 83 -9.39 -16.89 6.05
C TRP A 83 -8.15 -16.14 5.56
N LEU A 84 -7.00 -16.34 6.20
CA LEU A 84 -5.75 -15.66 5.84
C LEU A 84 -5.29 -16.03 4.42
N SER A 85 -5.44 -17.29 4.02
CA SER A 85 -5.08 -17.75 2.66
C SER A 85 -5.96 -17.18 1.54
N GLN A 86 -7.07 -16.55 1.88
CA GLN A 86 -7.96 -15.86 0.92
C GLN A 86 -7.67 -14.35 0.82
N GLN A 87 -6.81 -13.84 1.70
CA GLN A 87 -6.36 -12.44 1.63
C GLN A 87 -5.21 -12.34 0.63
N ASP A 88 -5.15 -11.22 -0.08
CA ASP A 88 -4.09 -10.88 -1.02
C ASP A 88 -3.28 -9.73 -0.42
N GLU A 89 -2.03 -10.00 -0.08
CA GLU A 89 -1.13 -9.07 0.60
C GLU A 89 -1.77 -8.26 1.75
N PRO A 90 -2.39 -8.92 2.74
CA PRO A 90 -3.07 -8.21 3.81
C PRO A 90 -2.12 -7.24 4.53
N LYS A 91 -2.68 -6.11 4.93
CA LYS A 91 -2.01 -5.14 5.80
C LYS A 91 -1.86 -5.76 7.19
N VAL A 92 -0.63 -5.90 7.66
CA VAL A 92 -0.31 -6.46 8.97
C VAL A 92 0.22 -5.38 9.89
N ILE A 93 -0.45 -5.17 11.03
CA ILE A 93 -0.09 -4.22 12.07
C ILE A 93 0.12 -4.99 13.38
N PHE A 94 1.24 -4.74 14.06
CA PHE A 94 1.51 -5.28 15.39
C PHE A 94 1.11 -4.27 16.46
N THR A 95 0.48 -4.71 17.54
CA THR A 95 -0.06 -3.83 18.58
C THR A 95 0.99 -3.08 19.38
N ASP A 96 2.22 -3.56 19.42
CA ASP A 96 3.37 -2.90 20.01
C ASP A 96 4.02 -1.83 19.11
N ASN A 97 3.68 -1.83 17.81
CA ASN A 97 4.11 -0.82 16.85
C ASN A 97 2.96 -0.43 15.89
N PRO A 98 1.90 0.24 16.40
CA PRO A 98 0.68 0.50 15.66
C PRO A 98 0.84 1.57 14.55
N ASP A 99 1.93 2.33 14.60
CA ASP A 99 2.20 3.41 13.66
C ASP A 99 2.76 2.93 12.32
N VAL A 100 3.08 1.63 12.23
CA VAL A 100 3.70 1.02 11.06
C VAL A 100 2.96 -0.24 10.65
N PHE A 101 2.85 -0.45 9.35
CA PHE A 101 2.35 -1.71 8.80
C PHE A 101 3.29 -2.32 7.76
N VAL A 102 3.13 -3.60 7.52
CA VAL A 102 3.73 -4.35 6.42
C VAL A 102 2.62 -5.01 5.60
N ARG A 103 2.94 -5.44 4.37
CA ARG A 103 2.06 -6.28 3.56
C ARG A 103 2.71 -7.63 3.36
N ALA A 104 2.00 -8.69 3.70
CA ALA A 104 2.57 -10.03 3.64
C ALA A 104 1.49 -11.09 3.50
N ASP A 105 1.75 -12.08 2.65
CA ASP A 105 0.89 -13.24 2.46
C ASP A 105 1.26 -14.39 3.38
N LEU A 106 0.32 -15.30 3.58
CA LEU A 106 0.61 -16.57 4.22
C LEU A 106 1.54 -17.41 3.33
N ASP A 107 2.75 -17.70 3.82
CA ASP A 107 3.70 -18.61 3.16
C ASP A 107 3.51 -20.04 3.64
N SER A 108 3.64 -20.25 4.95
CA SER A 108 3.56 -21.58 5.56
C SER A 108 3.14 -21.52 7.02
N SER A 109 2.80 -22.69 7.56
CA SER A 109 2.61 -22.91 8.98
C SER A 109 3.31 -24.19 9.41
N SER A 110 3.85 -24.22 10.63
CA SER A 110 4.46 -25.41 11.20
C SER A 110 3.41 -26.47 11.55
N ASP A 111 3.85 -27.71 11.70
CA ASP A 111 3.07 -28.72 12.39
C ASP A 111 2.80 -28.29 13.83
N TYR A 112 1.67 -28.72 14.37
CA TYR A 112 1.28 -28.44 15.74
C TYR A 112 0.72 -29.66 16.46
N TYR A 113 0.94 -29.71 17.78
CA TYR A 113 0.46 -30.75 18.66
C TYR A 113 -0.47 -30.17 19.71
N VAL A 114 -1.70 -30.67 19.77
CA VAL A 114 -2.67 -30.23 20.77
C VAL A 114 -2.43 -30.93 22.08
N THR A 115 -2.05 -30.16 23.09
CA THR A 115 -1.94 -30.65 24.48
C THR A 115 -3.27 -30.50 25.19
N ARG A 116 -3.75 -31.52 25.83
CA ARG A 116 -4.98 -31.50 26.63
C ARG A 116 -4.63 -31.33 28.11
N GLY A 117 -5.10 -30.21 28.69
CA GLY A 117 -5.14 -30.00 30.14
C GLY A 117 -6.38 -30.61 30.78
N VAL A 118 -6.61 -30.31 32.05
CA VAL A 118 -7.79 -30.83 32.80
C VAL A 118 -9.06 -30.12 32.26
N ASP A 119 -9.04 -28.80 32.07
CA ASP A 119 -10.20 -27.98 31.71
C ASP A 119 -10.05 -27.28 30.36
N ASN A 120 -8.90 -27.44 29.68
CA ASN A 120 -8.60 -26.78 28.40
C ASN A 120 -7.77 -27.67 27.48
N ALA A 121 -7.68 -27.25 26.24
CA ALA A 121 -6.75 -27.77 25.25
C ALA A 121 -6.00 -26.58 24.63
N MET A 122 -4.70 -26.73 24.39
CA MET A 122 -3.86 -25.68 23.84
C MET A 122 -2.83 -26.22 22.87
N THR A 123 -2.37 -25.37 21.99
CA THR A 123 -1.24 -25.63 21.12
C THR A 123 -0.47 -24.35 20.84
N GLN A 124 0.78 -24.51 20.50
CA GLN A 124 1.62 -23.45 19.96
C GLN A 124 2.03 -23.86 18.55
N MET A 125 2.09 -22.91 17.64
CA MET A 125 2.53 -23.13 16.27
C MET A 125 3.24 -21.87 15.73
N GLU A 126 4.00 -22.06 14.68
CA GLU A 126 4.65 -20.99 13.95
C GLU A 126 3.94 -20.77 12.62
N ILE A 127 3.81 -19.52 12.23
CA ILE A 127 3.22 -19.08 10.96
C ILE A 127 4.26 -18.21 10.30
N THR A 128 4.60 -18.52 9.07
CA THR A 128 5.51 -17.73 8.25
C THR A 128 4.70 -16.94 7.24
N LEU A 129 4.91 -15.64 7.22
CA LEU A 129 4.37 -14.73 6.22
C LEU A 129 5.48 -14.33 5.25
N TYR A 130 5.14 -14.17 3.99
CA TYR A 130 6.05 -13.74 2.95
C TYR A 130 5.73 -12.31 2.54
N GLN A 131 6.66 -11.41 2.78
CA GLN A 131 6.59 -10.01 2.44
C GLN A 131 7.26 -9.79 1.09
N TYR A 132 6.48 -9.70 0.01
CA TYR A 132 6.99 -9.46 -1.34
C TYR A 132 7.58 -8.07 -1.48
N ASP A 133 6.90 -7.07 -0.95
CA ASP A 133 7.40 -5.70 -0.84
C ASP A 133 8.20 -5.54 0.46
N PRO A 134 9.52 -5.40 0.40
CA PRO A 134 10.39 -5.46 1.58
C PRO A 134 10.30 -4.25 2.52
N PHE A 135 9.41 -3.33 2.23
CA PHE A 135 9.28 -2.08 2.98
C PHE A 135 8.23 -2.16 4.08
N GLN A 136 8.45 -1.36 5.12
CA GLN A 136 7.46 -1.03 6.13
C GLN A 136 6.86 0.33 5.76
N TYR A 137 5.61 0.53 6.06
CA TYR A 137 4.87 1.74 5.74
C TYR A 137 4.33 2.38 7.00
N ASP A 138 4.36 3.71 7.07
CA ASP A 138 3.63 4.44 8.11
C ASP A 138 2.14 4.11 7.99
N ASN A 139 1.46 3.93 9.11
CA ASN A 139 0.02 3.62 9.13
C ASN A 139 -0.86 4.84 8.79
N GLY A 140 -0.30 6.03 8.79
CA GLY A 140 -0.95 7.27 8.39
C GLY A 140 -0.69 7.63 6.93
N VAL A 141 -1.74 7.93 6.18
CA VAL A 141 -1.63 8.53 4.84
C VAL A 141 -1.15 9.97 4.97
N ILE A 142 -0.15 10.34 4.20
CA ILE A 142 0.24 11.73 4.02
C ILE A 142 -0.54 12.29 2.85
N SER A 143 -1.28 13.37 3.08
CA SER A 143 -2.13 13.99 2.09
C SER A 143 -1.80 15.47 1.93
N TYR A 144 -1.65 15.91 0.70
CA TYR A 144 -1.50 17.31 0.31
C TYR A 144 -2.64 17.71 -0.62
N SER A 145 -3.48 18.64 -0.18
CA SER A 145 -4.61 19.13 -0.99
C SER A 145 -4.44 20.62 -1.31
N PHE A 146 -4.62 20.97 -2.55
CA PHE A 146 -4.48 22.35 -3.03
C PHE A 146 -5.23 22.61 -4.34
N GLU A 147 -5.55 23.88 -4.60
CA GLU A 147 -6.00 24.31 -5.90
C GLU A 147 -4.80 24.39 -6.84
N CYS A 148 -4.83 23.63 -7.92
CA CYS A 148 -3.79 23.60 -8.94
C CYS A 148 -3.93 24.76 -9.91
N ILE A 149 -3.16 25.80 -9.72
CA ILE A 149 -3.03 26.90 -10.67
C ILE A 149 -2.09 26.46 -11.80
N PRO A 150 -2.51 26.50 -13.07
CA PRO A 150 -1.68 26.08 -14.20
C PRO A 150 -0.30 26.74 -14.21
N GLY A 151 0.74 25.90 -14.29
CA GLY A 151 2.15 26.35 -14.31
C GLY A 151 2.74 26.72 -12.94
N LYS A 152 1.96 26.73 -11.86
CA LYS A 152 2.49 26.90 -10.49
C LYS A 152 3.10 25.60 -10.01
N VAL A 153 4.26 25.71 -9.35
CA VAL A 153 4.97 24.57 -8.75
C VAL A 153 4.64 24.48 -7.26
N TYR A 154 4.30 23.30 -6.81
CA TYR A 154 4.00 22.96 -5.42
C TYR A 154 5.07 22.03 -4.87
N ASP A 155 5.46 22.26 -3.63
CA ASP A 155 6.46 21.47 -2.93
C ASP A 155 5.80 20.40 -2.07
N ILE A 156 6.24 19.16 -2.22
CA ILE A 156 5.77 18.00 -1.46
C ILE A 156 6.97 17.36 -0.77
N LEU A 157 6.90 17.21 0.54
CA LEU A 157 7.98 16.64 1.32
C LEU A 157 7.73 15.14 1.59
N ASN A 158 8.63 14.29 1.11
CA ASN A 158 8.68 12.87 1.46
C ASN A 158 9.89 12.61 2.34
N GLU A 159 9.69 12.30 3.62
CA GLU A 159 10.76 11.98 4.57
C GLU A 159 11.11 10.47 4.58
N GLY A 160 10.37 9.64 3.85
CA GLY A 160 10.61 8.21 3.65
C GLY A 160 11.46 7.90 2.41
N MET A 161 11.63 6.63 2.10
CA MET A 161 12.28 6.18 0.87
C MET A 161 11.45 6.51 -0.38
N TYR A 162 11.92 6.08 -1.56
CA TYR A 162 11.11 6.14 -2.79
C TYR A 162 9.75 5.51 -2.56
N VAL A 163 8.67 6.22 -2.88
CA VAL A 163 7.32 5.78 -2.60
C VAL A 163 6.38 6.08 -3.75
N PRO A 164 5.54 5.12 -4.18
CA PRO A 164 4.46 5.38 -5.09
C PRO A 164 3.42 6.30 -4.43
N TYR A 165 2.80 7.13 -5.22
CA TYR A 165 1.78 8.08 -4.79
C TYR A 165 0.50 7.90 -5.60
N VAL A 166 -0.59 8.45 -5.09
CA VAL A 166 -1.85 8.61 -5.83
C VAL A 166 -2.13 10.10 -5.97
N ILE A 167 -2.44 10.53 -7.17
CA ILE A 167 -2.91 11.89 -7.46
C ILE A 167 -4.38 11.81 -7.85
N TYR A 168 -5.19 12.62 -7.20
CA TYR A 168 -6.57 12.88 -7.55
C TYR A 168 -6.68 14.29 -8.11
N LEU A 169 -7.20 14.44 -9.32
CA LEU A 169 -7.47 15.73 -9.96
C LEU A 169 -8.96 15.85 -10.22
N ALA A 170 -9.58 16.93 -9.76
CA ALA A 170 -11.00 17.16 -9.89
C ALA A 170 -11.32 18.58 -10.36
N GLY A 171 -12.47 18.75 -10.98
CA GLY A 171 -12.96 20.07 -11.38
C GLY A 171 -13.34 20.97 -10.21
N THR A 172 -13.78 20.38 -9.09
CA THR A 172 -14.13 21.08 -7.84
C THR A 172 -13.61 20.35 -6.61
N GLU A 173 -13.41 21.09 -5.52
CA GLU A 173 -13.04 20.50 -4.22
C GLU A 173 -14.14 19.57 -3.68
N SER A 174 -15.42 19.89 -3.91
CA SER A 174 -16.53 19.05 -3.48
C SER A 174 -16.57 17.72 -4.21
N ALA A 175 -16.34 17.70 -5.54
CA ALA A 175 -16.25 16.46 -6.31
C ALA A 175 -15.11 15.58 -5.80
N LEU A 176 -13.97 16.17 -5.49
CA LEU A 176 -12.82 15.48 -4.93
C LEU A 176 -13.12 14.85 -3.57
N THR A 177 -13.72 15.64 -2.66
CA THR A 177 -14.08 15.19 -1.30
C THR A 177 -15.09 14.05 -1.36
N GLU A 178 -16.10 14.17 -2.21
CA GLU A 178 -17.13 13.15 -2.37
C GLU A 178 -16.55 11.84 -2.96
N TYR A 179 -15.70 11.95 -3.96
CA TYR A 179 -15.01 10.78 -4.57
C TYR A 179 -14.17 10.02 -3.55
N MET A 180 -13.40 10.72 -2.72
CA MET A 180 -12.56 10.11 -1.69
C MET A 180 -13.38 9.49 -0.55
N ALA A 181 -14.54 10.06 -0.23
CA ALA A 181 -15.41 9.56 0.84
C ALA A 181 -16.26 8.35 0.43
N THR A 182 -16.47 8.12 -0.87
CA THR A 182 -17.36 7.07 -1.36
C THR A 182 -16.60 5.93 -2.02
N SER A 183 -17.00 4.69 -1.75
CA SER A 183 -16.48 3.51 -2.47
C SER A 183 -17.27 3.22 -3.76
N ILE A 184 -18.31 4.00 -4.05
CA ILE A 184 -19.21 3.83 -5.21
C ILE A 184 -18.74 4.78 -6.31
N GLY A 185 -18.53 4.26 -7.52
CA GLY A 185 -18.22 5.09 -8.69
C GLY A 185 -19.32 6.10 -8.93
N HIS A 186 -18.96 7.37 -9.14
CA HIS A 186 -19.89 8.33 -9.70
C HIS A 186 -20.14 7.90 -11.16
N GLY A 187 -21.39 7.64 -11.50
CA GLY A 187 -21.78 7.47 -12.90
C GLY A 187 -21.40 8.77 -13.63
N SER A 188 -20.81 8.63 -14.82
CA SER A 188 -20.56 9.77 -15.69
C SER A 188 -21.88 10.54 -15.89
N LEU A 189 -22.08 11.58 -15.13
CA LEU A 189 -22.99 12.63 -15.53
C LEU A 189 -22.29 13.35 -16.68
N ASP A 190 -23.01 13.71 -17.73
CA ASP A 190 -22.52 14.54 -18.85
C ASP A 190 -22.11 15.92 -18.30
N SER A 191 -21.00 15.94 -17.56
CA SER A 191 -20.44 17.18 -17.03
C SER A 191 -19.75 17.91 -18.19
N ASN A 192 -20.06 19.18 -18.35
CA ASN A 192 -19.38 20.00 -19.34
C ASN A 192 -17.86 19.91 -19.07
N PRO A 193 -17.05 19.57 -20.07
CA PRO A 193 -15.60 19.53 -19.90
C PRO A 193 -15.10 20.93 -19.52
N ILE A 194 -14.28 21.00 -18.46
CA ILE A 194 -13.66 22.25 -18.01
C ILE A 194 -12.15 22.25 -18.21
N ALA A 195 -11.54 21.08 -18.39
CA ALA A 195 -10.12 20.93 -18.67
C ALA A 195 -9.87 19.79 -19.65
N SER A 196 -8.91 19.98 -20.55
CA SER A 196 -8.46 18.96 -21.51
C SER A 196 -6.95 19.02 -21.69
N ASN A 197 -6.38 17.90 -22.17
CA ASN A 197 -4.94 17.76 -22.38
C ASN A 197 -4.15 18.21 -21.13
N ILE A 198 -4.40 17.53 -20.02
CA ILE A 198 -3.82 17.86 -18.72
C ILE A 198 -2.40 17.32 -18.66
N VAL A 199 -1.44 18.22 -18.45
CA VAL A 199 -0.04 17.84 -18.20
C VAL A 199 0.19 17.88 -16.69
N VAL A 200 0.56 16.74 -16.14
CA VAL A 200 1.03 16.60 -14.77
C VAL A 200 2.55 16.47 -14.81
N GLU A 201 3.25 17.27 -14.03
CA GLU A 201 4.70 17.21 -13.94
C GLU A 201 5.11 16.92 -12.49
N VAL A 202 5.81 15.82 -12.29
CA VAL A 202 6.37 15.44 -10.99
C VAL A 202 7.89 15.36 -11.14
N ASN A 203 8.62 16.12 -10.33
CA ASN A 203 10.09 16.18 -10.35
C ASN A 203 10.68 16.45 -11.76
N GLY A 204 10.03 17.29 -12.56
CA GLY A 204 10.45 17.62 -13.92
C GLY A 204 10.06 16.60 -14.99
N ILE A 205 9.40 15.50 -14.62
CA ILE A 205 8.93 14.47 -15.54
C ILE A 205 7.47 14.73 -15.90
N LYS A 206 7.23 14.96 -17.19
CA LYS A 206 5.90 15.28 -17.71
C LYS A 206 5.14 14.05 -18.11
N GLN A 207 3.88 14.04 -17.75
CA GLN A 207 2.88 13.03 -18.05
C GLN A 207 1.66 13.75 -18.65
N LEU A 208 1.04 13.19 -19.67
CA LEU A 208 -0.05 13.82 -20.40
C LEU A 208 -1.30 12.94 -20.35
N TYR A 209 -2.39 13.50 -19.87
CA TYR A 209 -3.72 12.93 -20.05
C TYR A 209 -4.42 13.64 -21.22
N GLN A 210 -4.73 12.91 -22.30
CA GLN A 210 -5.32 13.46 -23.53
C GLN A 210 -6.85 13.58 -23.48
N GLY A 211 -7.49 13.09 -22.44
CA GLY A 211 -8.93 13.19 -22.24
C GLY A 211 -9.38 14.53 -21.67
N THR A 212 -10.62 14.58 -21.24
CA THR A 212 -11.26 15.75 -20.64
C THR A 212 -11.67 15.47 -19.20
N VAL A 213 -11.64 16.49 -18.34
CA VAL A 213 -12.17 16.46 -16.97
C VAL A 213 -13.26 17.52 -16.88
N GLY A 214 -14.45 17.11 -16.47
CA GLY A 214 -15.58 18.00 -16.21
C GLY A 214 -15.61 18.48 -14.75
N ILE A 215 -16.62 19.27 -14.43
CA ILE A 215 -16.76 19.92 -13.11
C ILE A 215 -16.91 18.91 -11.96
N GLU A 216 -17.55 17.76 -12.23
CA GLU A 216 -17.81 16.70 -11.25
C GLU A 216 -16.91 15.47 -11.49
N ASP A 217 -16.04 15.51 -12.49
CA ASP A 217 -15.14 14.41 -12.78
C ASP A 217 -13.94 14.41 -11.85
N VAL A 218 -13.47 13.20 -11.54
CA VAL A 218 -12.21 12.96 -10.83
C VAL A 218 -11.32 12.04 -11.67
N LEU A 219 -10.11 12.51 -11.98
CA LEU A 219 -9.05 11.73 -12.58
C LEU A 219 -8.13 11.23 -11.46
N GLU A 220 -8.00 9.91 -11.32
CA GLU A 220 -7.08 9.28 -10.38
C GLU A 220 -5.88 8.71 -11.13
N ILE A 221 -4.68 9.06 -10.69
CA ILE A 221 -3.41 8.55 -11.18
C ILE A 221 -2.76 7.77 -10.03
N ASN A 222 -2.77 6.45 -10.13
CA ASN A 222 -2.30 5.56 -9.07
C ASN A 222 -0.93 4.98 -9.43
N GLY A 223 0.10 5.51 -8.80
CA GLY A 223 1.48 5.08 -9.04
C GLY A 223 1.79 3.69 -8.49
N ARG A 224 1.04 3.21 -7.50
CA ARG A 224 1.23 1.88 -6.94
C ARG A 224 0.71 0.78 -7.87
N GLU A 225 -0.48 0.97 -8.41
CA GLU A 225 -1.15 0.01 -9.29
C GLU A 225 -0.81 0.24 -10.75
N LEU A 226 -0.13 1.36 -11.06
CA LEU A 226 0.18 1.82 -12.42
C LEU A 226 -1.10 1.97 -13.25
N THR A 227 -2.15 2.52 -12.64
CA THR A 227 -3.45 2.74 -13.27
C THR A 227 -3.76 4.21 -13.39
N VAL A 228 -4.55 4.56 -14.41
CA VAL A 228 -5.18 5.87 -14.54
C VAL A 228 -6.67 5.64 -14.77
N THR A 229 -7.48 6.21 -13.89
CA THR A 229 -8.94 6.08 -13.97
C THR A 229 -9.61 7.44 -13.94
N LYS A 230 -10.74 7.56 -14.61
CA LYS A 230 -11.64 8.70 -14.51
C LYS A 230 -12.98 8.21 -13.98
N ASN A 231 -13.41 8.75 -12.84
CA ASN A 231 -14.63 8.28 -12.15
C ASN A 231 -14.63 6.75 -11.93
N ARG A 232 -13.42 6.17 -11.70
CA ARG A 232 -13.12 4.72 -11.54
C ARG A 232 -13.17 3.88 -12.80
N ASP A 233 -13.47 4.46 -13.95
CA ASP A 233 -13.33 3.79 -15.23
C ASP A 233 -11.90 3.96 -15.75
N SER A 234 -11.30 2.88 -16.25
CA SER A 234 -9.93 2.93 -16.75
C SER A 234 -9.82 3.79 -18.01
N VAL A 235 -8.92 4.77 -17.96
CA VAL A 235 -8.58 5.66 -19.08
C VAL A 235 -7.08 5.63 -19.38
N ILE A 236 -6.42 4.54 -19.08
CA ILE A 236 -4.97 4.38 -19.27
C ILE A 236 -4.53 4.54 -20.72
N THR A 237 -5.40 4.30 -21.70
CA THR A 237 -5.13 4.52 -23.11
C THR A 237 -4.95 5.98 -23.51
N ASP A 238 -5.53 6.89 -22.72
CA ASP A 238 -5.45 8.34 -22.91
C ASP A 238 -4.29 8.96 -22.14
N TRP A 239 -3.53 8.14 -21.45
CA TRP A 239 -2.37 8.52 -20.65
C TRP A 239 -1.06 8.29 -21.38
N GLN A 240 -0.16 9.26 -21.32
CA GLN A 240 1.18 9.20 -21.89
C GLN A 240 2.22 9.62 -20.85
N GLY A 241 3.27 8.84 -20.70
CA GLY A 241 4.38 9.08 -19.79
C GLY A 241 4.44 8.06 -18.65
N ASP A 242 5.57 8.06 -17.96
CA ASP A 242 5.85 7.12 -16.87
C ASP A 242 5.44 7.73 -15.53
N ILE A 243 4.68 6.99 -14.74
CA ILE A 243 4.39 7.37 -13.36
C ILE A 243 5.63 7.06 -12.52
N GLN A 244 6.21 8.09 -11.93
CA GLN A 244 7.45 8.01 -11.15
C GLN A 244 7.14 7.95 -9.65
N ASP A 245 8.00 7.29 -8.88
CA ASP A 245 7.95 7.35 -7.42
C ASP A 245 8.41 8.72 -6.91
N MET A 246 7.86 9.17 -5.78
CA MET A 246 8.42 10.29 -5.03
C MET A 246 9.76 9.89 -4.42
N VAL A 247 10.73 10.78 -4.52
CA VAL A 247 12.06 10.59 -3.94
C VAL A 247 12.10 11.07 -2.48
N TYR A 248 13.13 10.67 -1.73
CA TYR A 248 13.40 11.24 -0.42
C TYR A 248 13.64 12.76 -0.52
N GLY A 249 13.05 13.50 0.41
CA GLY A 249 13.18 14.96 0.48
C GLY A 249 12.12 15.70 -0.31
N LYS A 250 12.50 16.82 -0.86
CA LYS A 250 11.61 17.71 -1.60
C LYS A 250 11.28 17.15 -2.98
N ASN A 251 9.99 17.00 -3.24
CA ASN A 251 9.44 16.70 -4.56
C ASN A 251 8.68 17.91 -5.07
N THR A 252 8.64 18.09 -6.38
CA THR A 252 7.90 19.17 -7.03
C THR A 252 6.74 18.59 -7.82
N PHE A 253 5.60 19.25 -7.72
CA PHE A 253 4.41 18.96 -8.50
C PHE A 253 3.96 20.24 -9.22
N SER A 254 3.60 20.12 -10.48
CA SER A 254 2.91 21.17 -11.22
C SER A 254 1.89 20.56 -12.18
N MET A 255 0.91 21.35 -12.56
CA MET A 255 -0.13 20.96 -13.49
C MET A 255 -0.38 22.09 -14.50
N SER A 256 -0.66 21.71 -15.72
CA SER A 256 -1.16 22.64 -16.75
C SER A 256 -2.19 21.91 -17.61
N ASN A 257 -3.07 22.68 -18.26
CA ASN A 257 -4.05 22.19 -19.21
C ASN A 257 -4.25 23.21 -20.33
N MET A 258 -4.87 22.79 -21.43
CA MET A 258 -5.06 23.69 -22.60
C MET A 258 -5.96 24.88 -22.27
N GLU A 259 -6.94 24.71 -21.41
CA GLU A 259 -7.92 25.76 -21.07
C GLU A 259 -7.37 26.76 -20.06
N GLY A 260 -6.27 26.46 -19.38
CA GLY A 260 -5.68 27.28 -18.33
C GLY A 260 -6.56 27.42 -17.08
N ILE A 261 -7.43 26.44 -16.84
CA ILE A 261 -8.39 26.42 -15.72
C ILE A 261 -7.75 25.75 -14.51
N ASN A 262 -8.02 26.28 -13.32
CA ASN A 262 -7.58 25.67 -12.08
C ASN A 262 -8.36 24.36 -11.83
N LEU A 263 -7.65 23.33 -11.42
CA LEU A 263 -8.22 22.07 -10.92
C LEU A 263 -7.87 21.95 -9.43
N PHE A 264 -8.62 21.12 -8.73
CA PHE A 264 -8.27 20.73 -7.37
C PHE A 264 -7.48 19.43 -7.40
N ALA A 265 -6.40 19.36 -6.63
CA ALA A 265 -5.58 18.17 -6.49
C ALA A 265 -5.46 17.73 -5.05
N THR A 266 -5.48 16.43 -4.86
CA THR A 266 -4.97 15.78 -3.64
C THR A 266 -3.93 14.77 -4.04
N ILE A 267 -2.79 14.80 -3.35
CA ILE A 267 -1.70 13.85 -3.53
C ILE A 267 -1.53 13.08 -2.24
N GLU A 268 -1.65 11.77 -2.33
CA GLU A 268 -1.57 10.87 -1.19
C GLU A 268 -0.44 9.86 -1.35
N PHE A 269 0.25 9.57 -0.24
CA PHE A 269 1.24 8.49 -0.17
C PHE A 269 1.46 8.06 1.27
N TYR A 270 2.02 6.84 1.43
CA TYR A 270 2.52 6.38 2.72
C TYR A 270 4.04 6.50 2.73
N ARG A 271 4.64 7.07 3.78
CA ARG A 271 6.09 6.95 3.94
C ARG A 271 6.46 5.50 4.06
N ARG A 272 7.58 5.11 3.45
CA ARG A 272 8.09 3.74 3.56
C ARG A 272 9.53 3.70 4.02
N TRP A 273 9.85 2.63 4.71
CA TRP A 273 11.13 2.37 5.36
C TRP A 273 11.62 0.96 5.02
N LEU A 274 12.96 0.72 5.09
CA LEU A 274 13.54 -0.62 4.90
C LEU A 274 13.29 -1.52 6.11
#